data_1e47d3af844e8262634ce884845efaee
#
_entry.id   1e47d3af844e8262634ce884845efaee
#
_cell.length_a   1.000
_cell.length_b   1.000
_cell.length_c   1.000
_cell.angle_alpha   90.00
_cell.angle_beta   90.00
_cell.angle_gamma   90.00
#
_symmetry.space_group_name_H-M   'P 1'
#
loop_
_entity.id
_entity.type
_entity.pdbx_description
1 polymer ?
#
loop_
_entity_poly.entity_id
_entity_poly.type
_entity_poly.pdbx_seq_one_letter_code
_entity_poly.pdbx_strand_id
1 'polypeptide(L)'
;MKKMILTMLTVVAMSTTMQAQTVKTEIPVNGKCNAMCKPRIEKAAKAVPGVLSATWNLKAQKLTLVYDNTKTDTKKVQKAVADSGHDSGNIKASQAAYDKLPGCCKYRK
;
A
#
# COMPACT_ATOMS: atom_id res chain seq x y z
N MET A 1 25.51 31.18 30.25
CA MET A 1 25.62 31.29 28.82
C MET A 1 25.86 29.96 28.14
N LYS A 2 26.83 29.21 28.60
CA LYS A 2 27.11 27.89 28.02
C LYS A 2 25.97 26.93 28.18
N LYS A 3 25.22 27.02 29.26
CA LYS A 3 24.08 26.13 29.56
C LYS A 3 22.94 26.32 28.55
N MET A 4 22.78 27.53 28.07
CA MET A 4 21.70 27.81 27.12
C MET A 4 21.96 27.15 25.77
N ILE A 5 23.19 27.04 25.36
CA ILE A 5 23.56 26.40 24.11
C ILE A 5 23.20 24.89 24.14
N LEU A 6 23.47 24.26 25.27
CA LEU A 6 23.15 22.83 25.44
C LEU A 6 21.66 22.55 25.34
N THR A 7 20.85 23.45 25.89
CA THR A 7 19.40 23.31 25.84
C THR A 7 18.91 23.33 24.40
N MET A 8 19.47 24.21 23.58
CA MET A 8 19.06 24.33 22.19
C MET A 8 19.37 23.05 21.39
N LEU A 9 20.53 22.46 21.67
CA LEU A 9 20.90 21.21 21.00
C LEU A 9 19.93 20.09 21.31
N THR A 10 19.42 20.02 22.52
CA THR A 10 18.46 19.02 22.90
C THR A 10 17.17 19.14 22.10
N VAL A 11 16.69 20.35 21.90
CA VAL A 11 15.47 20.60 21.12
C VAL A 11 15.63 20.15 19.68
N VAL A 12 16.79 20.45 19.07
CA VAL A 12 17.04 20.04 17.69
C VAL A 12 17.03 18.52 17.56
N ALA A 13 17.66 17.81 18.50
CA ALA A 13 17.69 16.36 18.48
C ALA A 13 16.28 15.75 18.52
N MET A 14 15.39 16.33 19.29
CA MET A 14 14.02 15.82 19.38
C MET A 14 13.24 15.99 18.09
N SER A 15 13.47 17.08 17.37
CA SER A 15 12.73 17.32 16.13
C SER A 15 13.11 16.33 15.02
N THR A 16 14.27 15.71 15.07
CA THR A 16 14.70 14.76 14.04
C THR A 16 14.00 13.40 14.16
N THR A 17 13.33 13.12 15.27
CA THR A 17 12.64 11.84 15.47
C THR A 17 11.31 11.76 14.70
N MET A 18 10.87 12.85 14.10
CA MET A 18 9.59 12.92 13.40
C MET A 18 9.67 12.59 11.91
N GLN A 19 10.81 12.12 11.46
CA GLN A 19 10.98 11.82 10.04
C GLN A 19 10.16 10.62 9.60
N ALA A 20 9.64 10.68 8.37
CA ALA A 20 8.93 9.58 7.74
C ALA A 20 9.87 8.39 7.53
N GLN A 21 9.33 7.18 7.60
CA GLN A 21 10.07 5.95 7.35
C GLN A 21 9.47 5.23 6.17
N THR A 22 10.29 5.01 5.15
CA THR A 22 9.87 4.33 3.93
C THR A 22 10.14 2.84 4.05
N VAL A 23 9.13 2.04 3.79
CA VAL A 23 9.19 0.57 3.85
C VAL A 23 8.86 0.02 2.47
N LYS A 24 9.62 -0.97 2.03
CA LYS A 24 9.35 -1.71 0.82
C LYS A 24 8.98 -3.14 1.19
N THR A 25 7.84 -3.62 0.69
CA THR A 25 7.38 -4.97 0.98
C THR A 25 6.55 -5.51 -0.19
N GLU A 26 6.22 -6.79 -0.13
CA GLU A 26 5.33 -7.42 -1.08
C GLU A 26 4.12 -7.96 -0.36
N ILE A 27 2.93 -7.77 -0.95
CA ILE A 27 1.68 -8.32 -0.42
C ILE A 27 1.02 -9.15 -1.51
N PRO A 28 0.35 -10.25 -1.14
CA PRO A 28 -0.36 -11.06 -2.13
C PRO A 28 -1.60 -10.32 -2.64
N VAL A 29 -1.80 -10.35 -3.95
CA VAL A 29 -2.99 -9.77 -4.58
C VAL A 29 -3.38 -10.64 -5.76
N ASN A 30 -4.62 -11.09 -5.79
CA ASN A 30 -5.13 -11.95 -6.84
C ASN A 30 -5.64 -11.14 -8.03
N GLY A 31 -5.21 -11.51 -9.21
CA GLY A 31 -5.64 -10.91 -10.46
C GLY A 31 -5.42 -11.86 -11.60
N LYS A 32 -5.85 -11.49 -12.81
CA LYS A 32 -5.85 -12.43 -13.94
C LYS A 32 -5.08 -11.93 -15.16
N CYS A 33 -4.95 -10.63 -15.36
CA CYS A 33 -4.31 -10.11 -16.57
C CYS A 33 -3.57 -8.82 -16.31
N ASN A 34 -2.63 -8.48 -17.22
CA ASN A 34 -1.87 -7.24 -17.13
C ASN A 34 -2.62 -6.03 -17.69
N ALA A 35 -3.50 -6.26 -18.66
CA ALA A 35 -4.15 -5.15 -19.37
C ALA A 35 -5.12 -4.38 -18.49
N MET A 36 -5.90 -5.09 -17.66
CA MET A 36 -6.96 -4.48 -16.87
C MET A 36 -6.72 -4.58 -15.36
N CYS A 37 -6.24 -5.75 -14.89
CA CYS A 37 -6.08 -5.97 -13.46
C CYS A 37 -4.91 -5.18 -12.87
N LYS A 38 -3.77 -5.18 -13.57
CA LYS A 38 -2.57 -4.49 -13.09
C LYS A 38 -2.84 -3.00 -12.81
N PRO A 39 -3.38 -2.21 -13.75
CA PRO A 39 -3.63 -0.80 -13.47
C PRO A 39 -4.70 -0.59 -12.38
N ARG A 40 -5.71 -1.46 -12.29
CA ARG A 40 -6.73 -1.35 -11.25
C ARG A 40 -6.15 -1.57 -9.87
N ILE A 41 -5.34 -2.62 -9.72
CA ILE A 41 -4.69 -2.96 -8.44
C ILE A 41 -3.75 -1.84 -8.03
N GLU A 42 -2.90 -1.40 -8.94
CA GLU A 42 -1.91 -0.36 -8.65
C GLU A 42 -2.58 0.95 -8.30
N LYS A 43 -3.64 1.32 -9.00
CA LYS A 43 -4.37 2.55 -8.73
C LYS A 43 -5.03 2.51 -7.35
N ALA A 44 -5.64 1.38 -7.00
CA ALA A 44 -6.28 1.22 -5.70
C ALA A 44 -5.27 1.37 -4.56
N ALA A 45 -4.10 0.76 -4.72
CA ALA A 45 -3.04 0.85 -3.72
C ALA A 45 -2.50 2.27 -3.60
N LYS A 46 -2.26 2.92 -4.73
CA LYS A 46 -1.71 4.27 -4.75
C LYS A 46 -2.68 5.32 -4.21
N ALA A 47 -3.96 5.03 -4.21
CA ALA A 47 -4.97 5.94 -3.66
C ALA A 47 -4.90 6.03 -2.14
N VAL A 48 -4.24 5.08 -1.47
CA VAL A 48 -4.09 5.11 -0.01
C VAL A 48 -3.06 6.17 0.36
N PRO A 49 -3.40 7.15 1.21
CA PRO A 49 -2.41 8.14 1.64
C PRO A 49 -1.22 7.48 2.29
N GLY A 50 -0.02 7.88 1.90
CA GLY A 50 1.22 7.32 2.40
C GLY A 50 1.86 6.29 1.49
N VAL A 51 1.15 5.81 0.47
CA VAL A 51 1.74 4.90 -0.53
C VAL A 51 2.52 5.72 -1.56
N LEU A 52 3.79 5.38 -1.73
CA LEU A 52 4.70 6.07 -2.64
C LEU A 52 4.74 5.39 -4.00
N SER A 53 4.73 4.07 -4.03
CA SER A 53 4.65 3.32 -5.29
C SER A 53 4.00 1.96 -5.08
N ALA A 54 3.45 1.42 -6.15
CA ALA A 54 2.81 0.10 -6.13
C ALA A 54 2.94 -0.51 -7.52
N THR A 55 3.52 -1.71 -7.59
CA THR A 55 3.72 -2.44 -8.84
C THR A 55 3.28 -3.88 -8.67
N TRP A 56 2.28 -4.29 -9.45
CA TRP A 56 1.73 -5.64 -9.35
C TRP A 56 2.38 -6.57 -10.38
N ASN A 57 2.71 -7.79 -9.96
CA ASN A 57 3.31 -8.81 -10.81
C ASN A 57 2.30 -9.94 -11.04
N LEU A 58 1.92 -10.16 -12.28
CA LEU A 58 0.94 -11.18 -12.63
C LEU A 58 1.42 -12.60 -12.30
N LYS A 59 2.64 -12.92 -12.63
CA LYS A 59 3.16 -14.28 -12.40
C LYS A 59 3.25 -14.61 -10.92
N ALA A 60 3.74 -13.68 -10.13
CA ALA A 60 3.92 -13.90 -8.71
C ALA A 60 2.62 -13.69 -7.92
N GLN A 61 1.62 -13.02 -8.51
CA GLN A 61 0.40 -12.62 -7.82
C GLN A 61 0.71 -11.81 -6.57
N LYS A 62 1.65 -10.88 -6.72
CA LYS A 62 2.12 -10.04 -5.62
C LYS A 62 2.24 -8.59 -6.05
N LEU A 63 1.95 -7.71 -5.12
CA LEU A 63 2.08 -6.26 -5.29
C LEU A 63 3.30 -5.81 -4.51
N THR A 64 4.28 -5.26 -5.21
CA THR A 64 5.44 -4.63 -4.58
C THR A 64 5.04 -3.23 -4.16
N LEU A 65 5.15 -2.96 -2.88
CA LEU A 65 4.62 -1.75 -2.26
C LEU A 65 5.73 -0.98 -1.58
N VAL A 66 5.79 0.32 -1.83
CA VAL A 66 6.67 1.24 -1.10
C VAL A 66 5.78 2.27 -0.43
N TYR A 67 5.88 2.40 0.87
CA TYR A 67 5.00 3.29 1.62
C TYR A 67 5.68 3.88 2.85
N ASP A 68 5.10 4.97 3.34
CA ASP A 68 5.52 5.65 4.55
C ASP A 68 4.78 5.02 5.73
N ASN A 69 5.51 4.29 6.60
CA ASN A 69 4.89 3.54 7.69
C ASN A 69 4.38 4.42 8.83
N THR A 70 4.63 5.71 8.79
CA THR A 70 4.03 6.64 9.72
C THR A 70 2.63 7.07 9.29
N LYS A 71 2.26 6.83 8.02
CA LYS A 71 0.98 7.26 7.46
C LYS A 71 0.03 6.10 7.19
N THR A 72 0.56 4.93 6.85
CA THR A 72 -0.26 3.79 6.48
C THR A 72 0.43 2.49 6.84
N ASP A 73 -0.24 1.37 6.58
CA ASP A 73 0.29 0.03 6.78
C ASP A 73 -0.23 -0.90 5.69
N THR A 74 0.26 -2.14 5.68
CA THR A 74 -0.12 -3.12 4.64
C THR A 74 -1.60 -3.47 4.72
N LYS A 75 -2.19 -3.52 5.90
CA LYS A 75 -3.61 -3.84 6.07
C LYS A 75 -4.51 -2.83 5.38
N LYS A 76 -4.20 -1.54 5.53
CA LYS A 76 -4.98 -0.49 4.89
C LYS A 76 -4.88 -0.58 3.37
N VAL A 77 -3.70 -0.89 2.85
CA VAL A 77 -3.51 -1.06 1.42
C VAL A 77 -4.26 -2.30 0.92
N GLN A 78 -4.16 -3.41 1.65
CA GLN A 78 -4.88 -4.64 1.29
C GLN A 78 -6.38 -4.42 1.27
N LYS A 79 -6.91 -3.66 2.23
CA LYS A 79 -8.33 -3.35 2.27
C LYS A 79 -8.75 -2.51 1.06
N ALA A 80 -7.95 -1.52 0.69
CA ALA A 80 -8.23 -0.69 -0.48
C ALA A 80 -8.25 -1.53 -1.77
N VAL A 81 -7.29 -2.45 -1.90
CA VAL A 81 -7.21 -3.36 -3.04
C VAL A 81 -8.41 -4.30 -3.05
N ALA A 82 -8.79 -4.84 -1.89
CA ALA A 82 -9.97 -5.71 -1.79
C ALA A 82 -11.25 -4.94 -2.16
N ASP A 83 -11.36 -3.69 -1.73
CA ASP A 83 -12.52 -2.85 -2.07
C ASP A 83 -12.61 -2.60 -3.57
N SER A 84 -11.51 -2.71 -4.30
CA SER A 84 -11.51 -2.60 -5.77
C SER A 84 -11.89 -3.91 -6.48
N GLY A 85 -12.07 -4.99 -5.73
CA GLY A 85 -12.50 -6.29 -6.26
C GLY A 85 -11.45 -7.38 -6.26
N HIS A 86 -10.22 -7.11 -5.79
CA HIS A 86 -9.11 -8.07 -5.82
C HIS A 86 -8.76 -8.53 -4.40
N ASP A 87 -8.90 -9.84 -4.16
CA ASP A 87 -8.51 -10.41 -2.86
C ASP A 87 -7.03 -10.16 -2.59
N SER A 88 -6.69 -9.80 -1.36
CA SER A 88 -5.32 -9.62 -0.94
C SER A 88 -5.05 -10.39 0.35
N GLY A 89 -4.48 -11.56 0.21
CA GLY A 89 -4.21 -12.44 1.35
C GLY A 89 -5.48 -12.81 2.09
N ASN A 90 -5.53 -12.53 3.37
CA ASN A 90 -6.68 -12.83 4.21
C ASN A 90 -7.82 -11.82 4.04
N ILE A 91 -7.57 -10.70 3.38
CA ILE A 91 -8.59 -9.67 3.18
C ILE A 91 -9.24 -9.91 1.83
N LYS A 92 -10.49 -10.36 1.86
CA LYS A 92 -11.23 -10.74 0.67
C LYS A 92 -12.07 -9.59 0.16
N ALA A 93 -12.16 -9.47 -1.17
CA ALA A 93 -13.09 -8.55 -1.79
C ALA A 93 -14.51 -9.03 -1.55
N SER A 94 -15.44 -8.10 -1.34
CA SER A 94 -16.84 -8.45 -1.25
C SER A 94 -17.33 -8.97 -2.61
N GLN A 95 -18.40 -9.75 -2.60
CA GLN A 95 -18.97 -10.25 -3.85
C GLN A 95 -19.39 -9.08 -4.75
N ALA A 96 -19.96 -8.03 -4.17
CA ALA A 96 -20.37 -6.86 -4.93
C ALA A 96 -19.20 -6.17 -5.62
N ALA A 97 -18.08 -6.01 -4.93
CA ALA A 97 -16.88 -5.42 -5.51
C ALA A 97 -16.29 -6.31 -6.61
N TYR A 98 -16.24 -7.61 -6.36
CA TYR A 98 -15.76 -8.58 -7.35
C TYR A 98 -16.61 -8.57 -8.61
N ASP A 99 -17.92 -8.49 -8.46
CA ASP A 99 -18.85 -8.52 -9.59
C ASP A 99 -18.68 -7.31 -10.52
N LYS A 100 -18.14 -6.22 -10.03
CA LYS A 100 -17.87 -5.03 -10.84
C LYS A 100 -16.63 -5.15 -11.70
N LEU A 101 -15.82 -6.19 -11.51
CA LEU A 101 -14.62 -6.37 -12.31
C LEU A 101 -14.98 -6.68 -13.77
N PRO A 102 -14.14 -6.19 -14.73
CA PRO A 102 -14.27 -6.66 -16.11
C PRO A 102 -14.12 -8.18 -16.17
N GLY A 103 -14.73 -8.80 -17.21
CA GLY A 103 -14.65 -10.24 -17.37
C GLY A 103 -13.24 -10.80 -17.32
N CYS A 104 -12.28 -10.08 -17.93
CA CYS A 104 -10.89 -10.53 -17.94
C CYS A 104 -10.22 -10.48 -16.57
N CYS A 105 -10.82 -9.81 -15.58
CA CYS A 105 -10.32 -9.74 -14.22
C CYS A 105 -11.01 -10.72 -13.27
N LYS A 106 -11.99 -11.49 -13.74
CA LYS A 106 -12.70 -12.45 -12.91
C LYS A 106 -11.81 -13.65 -12.62
N TYR A 107 -11.04 -13.58 -11.57
CA TYR A 107 -10.06 -14.61 -11.19
C TYR A 107 -10.66 -15.74 -10.34
N ARG A 108 -11.81 -15.50 -9.71
CA ARG A 108 -12.52 -16.54 -8.95
C ARG A 108 -13.22 -17.50 -9.91
N LYS A 109 -13.25 -18.76 -9.54
CA LYS A 109 -13.91 -19.79 -10.34
C LYS A 109 -15.35 -20.01 -9.90
#